data_4af9b1ccd435f147a94e72969eed3401
#
_entry.id   4af9b1ccd435f147a94e72969eed3401
#
_cell.length_a   1.000
_cell.length_b   1.000
_cell.length_c   1.000
_cell.angle_alpha   90.00
_cell.angle_beta   90.00
_cell.angle_gamma   90.00
#
_symmetry.space_group_name_H-M   'P 1'
#
loop_
_entity.id
_entity.type
_entity.pdbx_description
1 polymer ?
#
loop_
_entity_poly.entity_id
_entity_poly.type
_entity_poly.pdbx_seq_one_letter_code
_entity_poly.pdbx_strand_id
1 'polypeptide(L)'
;MRFLIVMLAYLGAMGLARADTLAVDTGRGVRAWTTTELLSRPDARDIRVPGDVSYHATRTYRAVPMKALLPGVPADAHLQFTARDGFAAEIPASLIIDGHGAHAWLAVEPDGAAWPPLGAGKPSAGPFYLVWIDPDKGPVGPEQWPYQIATIKVLPDPAKRFPAMRPDPRLGADAAPVRGFAVFQRHCMTCHTLNGQGDAKLGPDLNIPHSPTEYLRADMFRTLVRNPQNLRRWPQSKMPGFDTHVLSDRDLDDLEAYLKHMAGRKVQP
;
A
#
# COMPACT_ATOMS: atom_id res chain seq x y z
N MET A 1 -28.70 -63.22 26.39
CA MET A 1 -27.95 -61.94 26.42
C MET A 1 -27.58 -61.57 24.99
N ARG A 2 -28.29 -60.64 24.39
CA ARG A 2 -28.02 -60.14 23.01
C ARG A 2 -27.29 -58.82 23.14
N PHE A 3 -26.03 -58.75 22.72
CA PHE A 3 -25.23 -57.52 22.63
C PHE A 3 -25.61 -56.79 21.34
N LEU A 4 -26.18 -55.58 21.48
CA LEU A 4 -26.48 -54.66 20.39
C LEU A 4 -25.25 -53.78 20.19
N ILE A 5 -24.52 -53.96 19.06
CA ILE A 5 -23.39 -53.11 18.70
C ILE A 5 -23.99 -51.90 17.99
N VAL A 6 -23.93 -50.73 18.63
CA VAL A 6 -24.29 -49.43 18.01
C VAL A 6 -23.06 -48.91 17.30
N MET A 7 -23.09 -48.96 15.97
CA MET A 7 -22.06 -48.34 15.11
C MET A 7 -22.37 -46.84 15.01
N LEU A 8 -21.60 -45.98 15.70
CA LEU A 8 -21.65 -44.56 15.57
C LEU A 8 -20.94 -44.17 14.26
N ALA A 9 -21.71 -43.74 13.25
CA ALA A 9 -21.19 -43.16 12.04
C ALA A 9 -20.71 -41.74 12.35
N TYR A 10 -19.41 -41.53 12.35
CA TYR A 10 -18.78 -40.20 12.38
C TYR A 10 -18.98 -39.56 11.01
N LEU A 11 -19.99 -38.71 10.86
CA LEU A 11 -20.07 -37.75 9.75
C LEU A 11 -19.02 -36.65 10.00
N GLY A 12 -17.87 -36.81 9.42
CA GLY A 12 -16.88 -35.75 9.34
C GLY A 12 -17.48 -34.60 8.54
N ALA A 13 -17.84 -33.50 9.22
CA ALA A 13 -18.12 -32.25 8.56
C ALA A 13 -16.86 -31.78 7.81
N MET A 14 -16.75 -32.10 6.52
CA MET A 14 -15.82 -31.40 5.63
C MET A 14 -16.25 -29.94 5.60
N GLY A 15 -15.62 -29.13 6.43
CA GLY A 15 -15.71 -27.67 6.31
C GLY A 15 -15.26 -27.28 4.90
N LEU A 16 -16.21 -26.86 4.06
CA LEU A 16 -15.90 -26.24 2.79
C LEU A 16 -15.01 -25.05 3.10
N ALA A 17 -13.71 -25.17 2.83
CA ALA A 17 -12.79 -24.05 2.86
C ALA A 17 -13.35 -23.00 1.90
N ARG A 18 -13.88 -21.92 2.47
CA ARG A 18 -14.41 -20.81 1.66
C ARG A 18 -13.21 -20.15 1.00
N ALA A 19 -13.15 -20.24 -0.32
CA ALA A 19 -12.10 -19.57 -1.08
C ALA A 19 -12.09 -18.07 -0.71
N ASP A 20 -10.91 -17.57 -0.41
CA ASP A 20 -10.71 -16.15 -0.15
C ASP A 20 -11.07 -15.33 -1.39
N THR A 21 -11.67 -14.16 -1.17
CA THR A 21 -12.14 -13.29 -2.25
C THR A 21 -11.49 -11.92 -2.18
N LEU A 22 -11.11 -11.40 -3.36
CA LEU A 22 -10.65 -10.04 -3.59
C LEU A 22 -11.71 -9.26 -4.36
N ALA A 23 -12.19 -8.17 -3.80
CA ALA A 23 -13.09 -7.26 -4.50
C ALA A 23 -12.29 -6.18 -5.24
N VAL A 24 -12.47 -6.07 -6.56
CA VAL A 24 -11.84 -5.04 -7.40
C VAL A 24 -12.93 -4.14 -7.97
N ASP A 25 -12.92 -2.87 -7.54
CA ASP A 25 -13.79 -1.81 -8.03
C ASP A 25 -13.00 -0.87 -8.96
N THR A 26 -13.28 -0.94 -10.25
CA THR A 26 -12.64 -0.11 -11.27
C THR A 26 -13.34 1.23 -11.49
N GLY A 27 -14.33 1.59 -10.66
CA GLY A 27 -15.20 2.74 -10.89
C GLY A 27 -16.28 2.51 -11.96
N ARG A 28 -16.23 1.37 -12.66
CA ARG A 28 -17.24 0.94 -13.65
C ARG A 28 -18.05 -0.26 -13.17
N GLY A 29 -17.72 -0.77 -12.01
CA GLY A 29 -18.34 -1.92 -11.37
C GLY A 29 -17.36 -2.67 -10.48
N VAL A 30 -17.91 -3.47 -9.57
CA VAL A 30 -17.16 -4.32 -8.65
C VAL A 30 -17.13 -5.74 -9.19
N ARG A 31 -15.94 -6.32 -9.27
CA ARG A 31 -15.74 -7.75 -9.54
C ARG A 31 -15.08 -8.41 -8.33
N ALA A 32 -15.71 -9.45 -7.81
CA ALA A 32 -15.08 -10.34 -6.85
C ALA A 32 -14.31 -11.44 -7.56
N TRP A 33 -13.09 -11.70 -7.12
CA TRP A 33 -12.21 -12.75 -7.62
C TRP A 33 -11.91 -13.72 -6.49
N THR A 34 -12.08 -14.99 -6.73
CA THR A 34 -11.58 -16.03 -5.82
C THR A 34 -10.11 -16.36 -6.09
N THR A 35 -9.43 -16.94 -5.10
CA THR A 35 -8.06 -17.48 -5.27
C THR A 35 -7.99 -18.44 -6.44
N THR A 36 -8.95 -19.37 -6.55
CA THR A 36 -9.02 -20.36 -7.63
C THR A 36 -9.17 -19.69 -9.00
N GLU A 37 -10.06 -18.70 -9.14
CA GLU A 37 -10.23 -17.97 -10.42
C GLU A 37 -8.94 -17.26 -10.84
N LEU A 38 -8.27 -16.57 -9.92
CA LEU A 38 -7.04 -15.86 -10.20
C LEU A 38 -5.90 -16.81 -10.58
N LEU A 39 -5.75 -17.92 -9.87
CA LEU A 39 -4.71 -18.92 -10.15
C LEU A 39 -4.92 -19.67 -11.47
N SER A 40 -6.19 -19.77 -11.93
CA SER A 40 -6.57 -20.43 -13.19
C SER A 40 -6.51 -19.50 -14.41
N ARG A 41 -6.19 -18.23 -14.24
CA ARG A 41 -6.10 -17.29 -15.36
C ARG A 41 -4.95 -17.68 -16.32
N PRO A 42 -5.12 -17.49 -17.63
CA PRO A 42 -4.08 -17.82 -18.61
C PRO A 42 -2.82 -16.95 -18.49
N ASP A 43 -2.94 -15.76 -17.86
CA ASP A 43 -1.83 -14.85 -17.58
C ASP A 43 -1.22 -15.05 -16.18
N ALA A 44 -1.76 -15.99 -15.38
CA ALA A 44 -1.17 -16.38 -14.11
C ALA A 44 0.12 -17.19 -14.33
N ARG A 45 1.20 -16.79 -13.69
CA ARG A 45 2.49 -17.48 -13.78
C ARG A 45 3.29 -17.39 -12.50
N ASP A 46 4.31 -18.23 -12.38
CA ASP A 46 5.26 -18.15 -11.31
C ASP A 46 6.24 -17.02 -11.59
N ILE A 47 6.41 -16.14 -10.60
CA ILE A 47 7.34 -15.04 -10.64
C ILE A 47 8.32 -15.12 -9.47
N ARG A 48 9.57 -14.75 -9.73
CA ARG A 48 10.59 -14.63 -8.69
C ARG A 48 10.73 -13.17 -8.28
N VAL A 49 10.56 -12.90 -6.99
CA VAL A 49 10.67 -11.56 -6.37
C VAL A 49 11.94 -11.52 -5.54
N PRO A 50 13.05 -10.97 -6.05
CA PRO A 50 14.25 -10.75 -5.26
C PRO A 50 14.00 -9.62 -4.25
N GLY A 51 14.44 -9.80 -3.00
CA GLY A 51 14.34 -8.72 -2.00
C GLY A 51 12.90 -8.34 -1.64
N ASP A 52 12.02 -9.33 -1.50
CA ASP A 52 10.64 -9.12 -1.04
C ASP A 52 10.60 -8.29 0.25
N VAL A 53 9.84 -7.20 0.24
CA VAL A 53 9.83 -6.21 1.32
C VAL A 53 9.23 -6.76 2.62
N SER A 54 8.21 -7.61 2.54
CA SER A 54 7.53 -8.14 3.72
C SER A 54 8.28 -9.34 4.33
N TYR A 55 8.91 -10.15 3.50
CA TYR A 55 9.65 -11.34 3.94
C TYR A 55 11.15 -11.13 4.07
N HIS A 56 11.69 -10.02 3.58
CA HIS A 56 13.14 -9.69 3.57
C HIS A 56 13.99 -10.83 2.94
N ALA A 57 13.45 -11.48 1.93
CA ALA A 57 14.07 -12.64 1.27
C ALA A 57 13.60 -12.73 -0.20
N THR A 58 14.33 -13.49 -1.00
CA THR A 58 13.82 -13.87 -2.33
C THR A 58 12.65 -14.83 -2.18
N ARG A 59 11.55 -14.55 -2.87
CA ARG A 59 10.33 -15.35 -2.91
C ARG A 59 9.93 -15.71 -4.32
N THR A 60 9.20 -16.80 -4.45
CA THR A 60 8.50 -17.19 -5.68
C THR A 60 7.01 -17.26 -5.39
N TYR A 61 6.22 -16.63 -6.25
CA TYR A 61 4.78 -16.56 -6.11
C TYR A 61 4.10 -16.96 -7.41
N ARG A 62 2.98 -17.67 -7.30
CA ARG A 62 2.01 -17.72 -8.38
C ARG A 62 1.26 -16.39 -8.39
N ALA A 63 1.29 -15.64 -9.50
CA ALA A 63 0.80 -14.27 -9.55
C ALA A 63 0.19 -13.94 -10.91
N VAL A 64 -0.67 -12.91 -10.92
CA VAL A 64 -1.27 -12.32 -12.11
C VAL A 64 -0.79 -10.89 -12.28
N PRO A 65 -0.60 -10.38 -13.53
CA PRO A 65 -0.26 -8.99 -13.75
C PRO A 65 -1.33 -8.07 -13.13
N MET A 66 -0.94 -7.17 -12.21
CA MET A 66 -1.92 -6.31 -11.53
C MET A 66 -2.71 -5.45 -12.52
N LYS A 67 -2.05 -4.94 -13.57
CA LYS A 67 -2.68 -4.19 -14.66
C LYS A 67 -3.85 -4.93 -15.32
N ALA A 68 -3.76 -6.25 -15.44
CA ALA A 68 -4.80 -7.06 -16.07
C ALA A 68 -6.10 -7.15 -15.25
N LEU A 69 -6.06 -6.77 -13.97
CA LEU A 69 -7.23 -6.70 -13.09
C LEU A 69 -7.87 -5.29 -13.07
N LEU A 70 -7.29 -4.32 -13.76
CA LEU A 70 -7.68 -2.92 -13.80
C LEU A 70 -8.13 -2.44 -15.19
N PRO A 71 -9.03 -3.15 -15.89
CA PRO A 71 -9.41 -2.78 -17.26
C PRO A 71 -10.08 -1.40 -17.28
N GLY A 72 -9.53 -0.53 -18.14
CA GLY A 72 -10.06 0.81 -18.36
C GLY A 72 -9.87 1.80 -17.22
N VAL A 73 -9.05 1.47 -16.22
CA VAL A 73 -8.58 2.42 -15.21
C VAL A 73 -7.55 3.34 -15.85
N PRO A 74 -7.75 4.66 -15.83
CA PRO A 74 -6.78 5.61 -16.39
C PRO A 74 -5.54 5.75 -15.49
N ALA A 75 -4.41 6.10 -16.09
CA ALA A 75 -3.13 6.21 -15.36
C ALA A 75 -3.12 7.34 -14.31
N ASP A 76 -3.93 8.38 -14.49
CA ASP A 76 -4.09 9.50 -13.54
C ASP A 76 -5.06 9.21 -12.39
N ALA A 77 -5.64 8.00 -12.35
CA ALA A 77 -6.49 7.59 -11.23
C ALA A 77 -5.66 7.28 -9.97
N HIS A 78 -6.35 7.26 -8.83
CA HIS A 78 -5.82 6.75 -7.57
C HIS A 78 -6.48 5.42 -7.22
N LEU A 79 -5.67 4.48 -6.73
CA LEU A 79 -6.09 3.18 -6.28
C LEU A 79 -5.90 3.07 -4.78
N GLN A 80 -6.92 2.60 -4.08
CA GLN A 80 -6.82 2.24 -2.67
C GLN A 80 -6.83 0.70 -2.54
N PHE A 81 -5.78 0.18 -1.94
CA PHE A 81 -5.65 -1.23 -1.56
C PHE A 81 -5.95 -1.35 -0.08
N THR A 82 -7.07 -1.95 0.28
CA THR A 82 -7.44 -2.12 1.69
C THR A 82 -7.18 -3.55 2.13
N ALA A 83 -6.38 -3.71 3.17
CA ALA A 83 -6.09 -4.99 3.80
C ALA A 83 -7.23 -5.43 4.75
N ARG A 84 -7.20 -6.70 5.17
CA ARG A 84 -8.20 -7.29 6.08
C ARG A 84 -8.24 -6.63 7.46
N ASP A 85 -7.14 -6.07 7.91
CA ASP A 85 -7.02 -5.35 9.19
C ASP A 85 -7.45 -3.87 9.09
N GLY A 86 -7.86 -3.43 7.89
CA GLY A 86 -8.29 -2.06 7.61
C GLY A 86 -7.15 -1.11 7.22
N PHE A 87 -5.90 -1.60 7.10
CA PHE A 87 -4.83 -0.80 6.50
C PHE A 87 -5.18 -0.45 5.06
N ALA A 88 -5.02 0.81 4.68
CA ALA A 88 -5.33 1.31 3.34
C ALA A 88 -4.10 1.96 2.70
N ALA A 89 -3.56 1.32 1.67
CA ALA A 89 -2.49 1.88 0.85
C ALA A 89 -3.07 2.63 -0.34
N GLU A 90 -2.68 3.89 -0.51
CA GLU A 90 -3.02 4.72 -1.68
C GLU A 90 -1.87 4.63 -2.68
N ILE A 91 -2.16 4.16 -3.89
CA ILE A 91 -1.16 3.97 -4.95
C ILE A 91 -1.64 4.70 -6.21
N PRO A 92 -0.86 5.62 -6.78
CA PRO A 92 -1.17 6.19 -8.09
C PRO A 92 -1.26 5.09 -9.14
N ALA A 93 -2.33 5.09 -9.93
CA ALA A 93 -2.54 4.05 -10.95
C ALA A 93 -1.42 4.04 -11.99
N SER A 94 -0.77 5.18 -12.26
CA SER A 94 0.36 5.29 -13.18
C SER A 94 1.51 4.34 -12.85
N LEU A 95 1.79 4.09 -11.57
CA LEU A 95 2.83 3.13 -11.15
C LEU A 95 2.53 1.71 -11.63
N ILE A 96 1.25 1.33 -11.72
CA ILE A 96 0.82 -0.01 -12.14
C ILE A 96 0.57 -0.05 -13.66
N ILE A 97 -0.04 0.99 -14.21
CA ILE A 97 -0.48 1.04 -15.61
C ILE A 97 0.70 1.33 -16.54
N ASP A 98 1.53 2.34 -16.22
CA ASP A 98 2.69 2.76 -17.02
C ASP A 98 3.97 2.03 -16.60
N GLY A 99 4.07 1.67 -15.32
CA GLY A 99 5.13 0.84 -14.73
C GLY A 99 6.50 1.48 -14.67
N HIS A 100 6.84 2.41 -15.54
CA HIS A 100 8.15 3.09 -15.62
C HIS A 100 9.37 2.13 -15.49
N GLY A 101 9.21 0.85 -15.89
CA GLY A 101 10.20 -0.21 -15.73
C GLY A 101 9.98 -1.13 -14.53
N ALA A 102 9.22 -0.70 -13.52
CA ALA A 102 8.74 -1.56 -12.44
C ALA A 102 7.44 -2.27 -12.85
N HIS A 103 7.23 -3.49 -12.42
CA HIS A 103 6.08 -4.29 -12.82
C HIS A 103 5.32 -4.81 -11.59
N ALA A 104 4.08 -4.34 -11.45
CA ALA A 104 3.18 -4.75 -10.38
C ALA A 104 2.51 -6.10 -10.66
N TRP A 105 2.54 -6.99 -9.69
CA TRP A 105 1.90 -8.31 -9.74
C TRP A 105 1.05 -8.53 -8.49
N LEU A 106 -0.11 -9.13 -8.66
CA LEU A 106 -0.89 -9.65 -7.55
C LEU A 106 -0.46 -11.10 -7.31
N ALA A 107 0.31 -11.33 -6.26
CA ALA A 107 0.63 -12.66 -5.77
C ALA A 107 -0.60 -13.24 -5.07
N VAL A 108 -0.90 -14.51 -5.34
CA VAL A 108 -2.08 -15.22 -4.83
C VAL A 108 -1.62 -16.44 -4.06
N GLU A 109 -1.97 -16.53 -2.78
CA GLU A 109 -1.68 -17.69 -1.96
C GLU A 109 -2.58 -18.86 -2.38
N PRO A 110 -2.02 -20.02 -2.77
CA PRO A 110 -2.83 -21.17 -3.16
C PRO A 110 -3.58 -21.77 -1.97
N ASP A 111 -4.82 -22.21 -2.19
CA ASP A 111 -5.58 -22.94 -1.19
C ASP A 111 -4.81 -24.20 -0.74
N GLY A 112 -4.65 -24.40 0.56
CA GLY A 112 -3.93 -25.53 1.13
C GLY A 112 -2.40 -25.45 1.07
N ALA A 113 -1.80 -24.38 0.52
CA ALA A 113 -0.38 -24.14 0.46
C ALA A 113 -0.02 -22.74 1.01
N ALA A 114 -0.31 -22.53 2.29
CA ALA A 114 -0.10 -21.26 2.97
C ALA A 114 1.36 -20.79 2.90
N TRP A 115 1.55 -19.49 2.68
CA TRP A 115 2.87 -18.88 2.75
C TRP A 115 3.37 -18.84 4.20
N PRO A 116 4.69 -18.74 4.42
CA PRO A 116 5.23 -18.59 5.76
C PRO A 116 4.66 -17.37 6.48
N PRO A 117 4.60 -17.39 7.81
CA PRO A 117 4.21 -16.22 8.59
C PRO A 117 5.23 -15.09 8.42
N LEU A 118 4.77 -13.83 8.50
CA LEU A 118 5.61 -12.62 8.44
C LEU A 118 6.50 -12.44 9.68
N GLY A 119 6.38 -13.31 10.65
CA GLY A 119 7.14 -13.35 11.91
C GLY A 119 6.47 -14.23 12.93
N ALA A 120 7.11 -14.45 14.07
CA ALA A 120 6.56 -15.28 15.14
C ALA A 120 5.18 -14.76 15.58
N GLY A 121 4.16 -15.62 15.51
CA GLY A 121 2.78 -15.29 15.86
C GLY A 121 2.06 -14.35 14.91
N LYS A 122 2.64 -14.01 13.76
CA LYS A 122 2.00 -13.19 12.72
C LYS A 122 1.41 -14.08 11.62
N PRO A 123 0.35 -13.63 10.93
CA PRO A 123 -0.15 -14.30 9.73
C PRO A 123 0.84 -14.18 8.56
N SER A 124 0.56 -14.88 7.45
CA SER A 124 1.26 -14.71 6.17
C SER A 124 0.89 -13.38 5.49
N ALA A 125 1.56 -13.04 4.39
CA ALA A 125 1.15 -11.93 3.53
C ALA A 125 -0.09 -12.26 2.66
N GLY A 126 -0.54 -13.52 2.67
CA GLY A 126 -1.70 -13.98 1.88
C GLY A 126 -3.05 -13.52 2.43
N PRO A 127 -4.11 -13.78 1.68
CA PRO A 127 -4.13 -14.54 0.42
C PRO A 127 -3.72 -13.71 -0.80
N PHE A 128 -3.77 -12.36 -0.74
CA PHE A 128 -3.46 -11.46 -1.84
C PHE A 128 -2.41 -10.44 -1.41
N TYR A 129 -1.34 -10.35 -2.18
CA TYR A 129 -0.20 -9.50 -1.89
C TYR A 129 0.26 -8.79 -3.16
N LEU A 130 0.33 -7.46 -3.15
CA LEU A 130 0.91 -6.69 -4.23
C LEU A 130 2.43 -6.75 -4.15
N VAL A 131 3.05 -7.32 -5.16
CA VAL A 131 4.50 -7.46 -5.26
C VAL A 131 5.02 -6.80 -6.54
N TRP A 132 6.30 -6.48 -6.55
CA TRP A 132 6.92 -5.80 -7.69
C TRP A 132 8.13 -6.56 -8.20
N ILE A 133 8.27 -6.56 -9.53
CA ILE A 133 9.49 -6.96 -10.23
C ILE A 133 10.18 -5.68 -10.69
N ASP A 134 11.49 -5.62 -10.50
CA ASP A 134 12.32 -4.46 -10.82
C ASP A 134 11.83 -3.15 -10.15
N PRO A 135 11.52 -3.12 -8.84
CA PRO A 135 10.99 -1.94 -8.17
C PRO A 135 11.92 -0.73 -8.31
N ASP A 136 13.23 -0.94 -8.36
CA ASP A 136 14.26 0.10 -8.49
C ASP A 136 14.25 0.82 -9.86
N LYS A 137 13.52 0.28 -10.85
CA LYS A 137 13.34 0.94 -12.14
C LYS A 137 12.22 1.97 -12.15
N GLY A 138 11.46 2.06 -11.05
CA GLY A 138 10.38 3.02 -10.86
C GLY A 138 10.40 3.57 -9.43
N PRO A 139 9.62 4.62 -9.14
CA PRO A 139 9.56 5.21 -7.81
C PRO A 139 8.66 4.37 -6.86
N VAL A 140 9.03 3.10 -6.65
CA VAL A 140 8.30 2.15 -5.82
C VAL A 140 8.93 2.06 -4.44
N GLY A 141 8.24 2.58 -3.43
CA GLY A 141 8.65 2.51 -2.04
C GLY A 141 8.11 1.27 -1.31
N PRO A 142 8.65 0.98 -0.11
CA PRO A 142 8.22 -0.17 0.69
C PRO A 142 6.75 -0.08 1.14
N GLU A 143 6.18 1.11 1.22
CA GLU A 143 4.77 1.35 1.55
C GLU A 143 3.81 0.92 0.43
N GLN A 144 4.33 0.66 -0.78
CA GLN A 144 3.56 0.26 -1.96
C GLN A 144 3.53 -1.26 -2.17
N TRP A 145 3.73 -2.02 -1.08
CA TRP A 145 3.64 -3.47 -1.05
C TRP A 145 2.53 -3.93 -0.07
N PRO A 146 1.27 -3.49 -0.26
CA PRO A 146 0.18 -3.93 0.61
C PRO A 146 -0.05 -5.43 0.51
N TYR A 147 -0.22 -6.06 1.66
CA TYR A 147 -0.48 -7.49 1.80
C TYR A 147 -1.81 -7.74 2.51
N GLN A 148 -2.30 -9.00 2.49
CA GLN A 148 -3.62 -9.39 3.01
C GLN A 148 -4.75 -8.54 2.42
N ILE A 149 -4.62 -8.18 1.15
CA ILE A 149 -5.56 -7.29 0.46
C ILE A 149 -6.95 -7.93 0.43
N ALA A 150 -7.97 -7.17 0.82
CA ALA A 150 -9.37 -7.55 0.72
C ALA A 150 -10.09 -6.82 -0.41
N THR A 151 -9.74 -5.53 -0.62
CA THR A 151 -10.37 -4.72 -1.67
C THR A 151 -9.36 -3.84 -2.40
N ILE A 152 -9.61 -3.61 -3.67
CA ILE A 152 -8.92 -2.62 -4.50
C ILE A 152 -10.00 -1.72 -5.10
N LYS A 153 -9.87 -0.40 -4.93
CA LYS A 153 -10.86 0.56 -5.43
C LYS A 153 -10.20 1.70 -6.18
N VAL A 154 -10.81 2.10 -7.28
CA VAL A 154 -10.52 3.40 -7.89
C VAL A 154 -11.22 4.47 -7.07
N LEU A 155 -10.46 5.45 -6.60
CA LEU A 155 -10.97 6.57 -5.83
C LEU A 155 -10.80 7.88 -6.60
N PRO A 156 -11.64 8.89 -6.33
CA PRO A 156 -11.40 10.23 -6.79
C PRO A 156 -10.03 10.74 -6.33
N ASP A 157 -9.48 11.66 -7.11
CA ASP A 157 -8.22 12.35 -6.78
C ASP A 157 -8.21 12.79 -5.30
N PRO A 158 -7.13 12.49 -4.54
CA PRO A 158 -7.00 12.89 -3.15
C PRO A 158 -7.21 14.39 -2.90
N ALA A 159 -6.83 15.25 -3.86
CA ALA A 159 -7.10 16.67 -3.78
C ALA A 159 -8.61 17.02 -3.77
N LYS A 160 -9.45 16.16 -4.36
CA LYS A 160 -10.92 16.32 -4.30
C LYS A 160 -11.50 15.73 -3.02
N ARG A 161 -10.97 14.58 -2.58
CA ARG A 161 -11.41 13.91 -1.36
C ARG A 161 -11.03 14.68 -0.10
N PHE A 162 -9.86 15.30 -0.09
CA PHE A 162 -9.19 15.90 1.07
C PHE A 162 -8.78 17.36 0.78
N PRO A 163 -9.75 18.28 0.65
CA PRO A 163 -9.47 19.65 0.25
C PRO A 163 -8.55 20.42 1.21
N ALA A 164 -8.51 20.05 2.51
CA ALA A 164 -7.60 20.67 3.49
C ALA A 164 -6.14 20.26 3.35
N MET A 165 -5.84 19.23 2.53
CA MET A 165 -4.47 18.89 2.15
C MET A 165 -3.94 19.70 0.98
N ARG A 166 -4.80 20.43 0.26
CA ARG A 166 -4.38 21.14 -0.95
C ARG A 166 -3.50 22.34 -0.65
N PRO A 167 -2.40 22.52 -1.40
CA PRO A 167 -1.68 23.79 -1.40
C PRO A 167 -2.58 24.93 -1.84
N ASP A 168 -2.12 26.16 -1.65
CA ASP A 168 -2.85 27.35 -2.10
C ASP A 168 -3.11 27.26 -3.61
N PRO A 169 -4.37 27.34 -4.07
CA PRO A 169 -4.71 27.25 -5.49
C PRO A 169 -4.15 28.38 -6.35
N ARG A 170 -3.64 29.44 -5.72
CA ARG A 170 -2.96 30.54 -6.44
C ARG A 170 -1.53 30.19 -6.84
N LEU A 171 -0.97 29.10 -6.33
CA LEU A 171 0.34 28.63 -6.74
C LEU A 171 0.27 28.03 -8.15
N GLY A 172 1.29 28.32 -8.96
CA GLY A 172 1.44 27.66 -10.26
C GLY A 172 1.72 26.16 -10.12
N ALA A 173 1.38 25.40 -11.17
CA ALA A 173 1.56 23.93 -11.18
C ALA A 173 3.00 23.49 -10.88
N ASP A 174 3.99 24.31 -11.29
CA ASP A 174 5.42 24.04 -11.10
C ASP A 174 5.97 24.55 -9.77
N ALA A 175 5.14 25.08 -8.88
CA ALA A 175 5.59 25.51 -7.57
C ALA A 175 6.02 24.32 -6.69
N ALA A 176 7.11 24.48 -5.94
CA ALA A 176 7.64 23.42 -5.07
C ALA A 176 6.56 22.84 -4.12
N PRO A 177 5.69 23.62 -3.45
CA PRO A 177 4.62 23.05 -2.63
C PRO A 177 3.62 22.20 -3.42
N VAL A 178 3.37 22.51 -4.69
CA VAL A 178 2.43 21.74 -5.54
C VAL A 178 3.07 20.39 -5.93
N ARG A 179 4.32 20.40 -6.34
CA ARG A 179 5.08 19.17 -6.61
C ARG A 179 5.23 18.33 -5.34
N GLY A 180 5.52 18.98 -4.20
CA GLY A 180 5.62 18.31 -2.89
C GLY A 180 4.32 17.67 -2.43
N PHE A 181 3.17 18.23 -2.80
CA PHE A 181 1.87 17.59 -2.57
C PHE A 181 1.74 16.27 -3.34
N ALA A 182 2.20 16.22 -4.59
CA ALA A 182 2.22 14.96 -5.34
C ALA A 182 3.17 13.92 -4.71
N VAL A 183 4.30 14.35 -4.16
CA VAL A 183 5.22 13.49 -3.39
C VAL A 183 4.54 12.98 -2.12
N PHE A 184 3.86 13.85 -1.37
CA PHE A 184 3.11 13.48 -0.17
C PHE A 184 2.03 12.44 -0.48
N GLN A 185 1.26 12.62 -1.54
CA GLN A 185 0.23 11.67 -1.99
C GLN A 185 0.82 10.30 -2.30
N ARG A 186 2.01 10.27 -2.91
CA ARG A 186 2.65 9.02 -3.34
C ARG A 186 3.24 8.22 -2.19
N HIS A 187 3.90 8.88 -1.23
CA HIS A 187 4.74 8.21 -0.24
C HIS A 187 4.28 8.38 1.21
N CYS A 188 3.55 9.45 1.53
CA CYS A 188 3.27 9.81 2.92
C CYS A 188 1.82 9.55 3.32
N MET A 189 0.87 9.78 2.41
CA MET A 189 -0.58 9.74 2.66
C MET A 189 -1.07 8.35 3.06
N THR A 190 -0.36 7.29 2.66
CA THR A 190 -0.64 5.91 3.09
C THR A 190 -0.58 5.73 4.61
N CYS A 191 0.28 6.50 5.28
CA CYS A 191 0.52 6.40 6.72
C CYS A 191 0.09 7.63 7.51
N HIS A 192 0.06 8.80 6.88
CA HIS A 192 -0.15 10.09 7.54
C HIS A 192 -1.40 10.81 7.04
N THR A 193 -2.11 11.43 7.98
CA THR A 193 -3.10 12.48 7.71
C THR A 193 -2.41 13.84 7.62
N LEU A 194 -3.15 14.84 7.15
CA LEU A 194 -2.75 16.24 7.16
C LEU A 194 -3.99 17.12 7.33
N ASN A 195 -3.97 18.03 8.29
CA ASN A 195 -5.14 18.84 8.67
C ASN A 195 -6.38 18.01 9.03
N GLY A 196 -6.19 16.87 9.69
CA GLY A 196 -7.27 15.96 10.08
C GLY A 196 -7.90 15.19 8.92
N GLN A 197 -7.40 15.35 7.69
CA GLN A 197 -7.90 14.64 6.51
C GLN A 197 -6.96 13.53 6.08
N GLY A 198 -7.51 12.52 5.39
CA GLY A 198 -6.83 11.30 4.93
C GLY A 198 -7.42 10.04 5.54
N ASP A 199 -7.17 8.90 4.91
CA ASP A 199 -7.64 7.58 5.36
C ASP A 199 -6.64 6.88 6.29
N ALA A 200 -5.44 7.43 6.43
CA ALA A 200 -4.35 6.86 7.20
C ALA A 200 -4.64 6.81 8.72
N LYS A 201 -4.15 5.73 9.35
CA LYS A 201 -4.30 5.49 10.80
C LYS A 201 -3.00 5.06 11.50
N LEU A 202 -1.87 5.08 10.77
CA LEU A 202 -0.60 4.56 11.29
C LEU A 202 0.31 5.62 11.88
N GLY A 203 0.44 6.75 11.19
CA GLY A 203 1.30 7.85 11.59
C GLY A 203 0.52 9.04 12.13
N PRO A 204 1.19 10.00 12.77
CA PRO A 204 0.56 11.23 13.21
C PRO A 204 0.13 12.11 12.03
N ASP A 205 -0.79 13.04 12.29
CA ASP A 205 -1.08 14.14 11.37
C ASP A 205 0.19 15.00 11.18
N LEU A 206 0.50 15.35 9.94
CA LEU A 206 1.73 16.10 9.61
C LEU A 206 1.54 17.62 9.63
N ASN A 207 0.42 18.11 10.16
CA ASN A 207 0.20 19.55 10.32
C ASN A 207 -0.45 19.93 11.64
N ILE A 208 -1.21 19.05 12.27
CA ILE A 208 -1.93 19.31 13.52
C ILE A 208 -1.41 18.38 14.63
N PRO A 209 -1.05 18.88 15.82
CA PRO A 209 -1.01 20.31 16.19
C PRO A 209 0.18 21.05 15.58
N HIS A 210 1.27 20.35 15.19
CA HIS A 210 2.49 20.93 14.66
C HIS A 210 3.01 20.14 13.46
N SER A 211 3.38 20.85 12.40
CA SER A 211 4.11 20.25 11.28
C SER A 211 5.53 19.84 11.74
N PRO A 212 6.07 18.72 11.25
CA PRO A 212 7.47 18.36 11.52
C PRO A 212 8.47 19.46 11.13
N THR A 213 8.11 20.33 10.19
CA THR A 213 8.94 21.47 9.79
C THR A 213 8.92 22.64 10.80
N GLU A 214 8.05 22.61 11.81
CA GLU A 214 7.99 23.62 12.89
C GLU A 214 8.88 23.24 14.07
N TYR A 215 9.17 21.94 14.30
CA TYR A 215 9.93 21.49 15.46
C TYR A 215 11.21 20.73 15.12
N LEU A 216 11.38 20.28 13.89
CA LEU A 216 12.62 19.67 13.42
C LEU A 216 13.44 20.70 12.62
N ARG A 217 14.75 20.70 12.84
CA ARG A 217 15.66 21.35 11.93
C ARG A 217 15.63 20.64 10.56
N ALA A 218 15.95 21.34 9.48
CA ALA A 218 15.90 20.80 8.14
C ALA A 218 16.76 19.52 7.97
N ASP A 219 17.98 19.50 8.55
CA ASP A 219 18.85 18.33 8.53
C ASP A 219 18.26 17.13 9.28
N MET A 220 17.57 17.38 10.40
CA MET A 220 16.86 16.34 11.17
C MET A 220 15.62 15.83 10.44
N PHE A 221 14.85 16.72 9.80
CA PHE A 221 13.72 16.31 8.96
C PHE A 221 14.16 15.40 7.83
N ARG A 222 15.23 15.76 7.12
CA ARG A 222 15.81 14.93 6.04
C ARG A 222 16.29 13.58 6.59
N THR A 223 16.97 13.57 7.73
CA THR A 223 17.41 12.34 8.40
C THR A 223 16.21 11.45 8.76
N LEU A 224 15.12 12.03 9.30
CA LEU A 224 13.89 11.30 9.63
C LEU A 224 13.31 10.61 8.39
N VAL A 225 13.21 11.32 7.27
CA VAL A 225 12.63 10.75 6.04
C VAL A 225 13.57 9.71 5.42
N ARG A 226 14.88 9.97 5.38
CA ARG A 226 15.86 9.03 4.81
C ARG A 226 16.00 7.75 5.62
N ASN A 227 16.07 7.86 6.94
CA ASN A 227 16.10 6.73 7.85
C ASN A 227 15.70 7.16 9.26
N PRO A 228 14.47 6.88 9.68
CA PRO A 228 13.96 7.27 11.01
C PRO A 228 14.84 6.78 12.18
N GLN A 229 15.46 5.61 12.02
CA GLN A 229 16.32 5.02 13.06
C GLN A 229 17.64 5.78 13.24
N ASN A 230 18.08 6.54 12.24
CA ASN A 230 19.25 7.41 12.36
C ASN A 230 18.96 8.69 13.13
N LEU A 231 17.72 9.17 13.08
CA LEU A 231 17.33 10.32 13.90
C LEU A 231 17.12 9.91 15.37
N ARG A 232 16.42 8.81 15.58
CA ARG A 232 16.15 8.23 16.88
C ARG A 232 15.95 6.73 16.77
N ARG A 233 16.74 5.95 17.47
CA ARG A 233 16.59 4.50 17.50
C ARG A 233 15.29 4.13 18.23
N TRP A 234 14.30 3.77 17.45
CA TRP A 234 12.99 3.34 17.95
C TRP A 234 12.54 2.10 17.18
N PRO A 235 12.88 0.88 17.66
CA PRO A 235 12.60 -0.37 16.95
C PRO A 235 11.12 -0.61 16.64
N GLN A 236 10.20 -0.01 17.40
CA GLN A 236 8.75 -0.13 17.21
C GLN A 236 8.21 0.82 16.14
N SER A 237 9.01 1.77 15.66
CA SER A 237 8.61 2.68 14.58
C SER A 237 8.24 1.88 13.33
N LYS A 238 7.10 2.25 12.75
CA LYS A 238 6.59 1.67 11.52
C LYS A 238 6.97 2.47 10.27
N MET A 239 7.46 3.70 10.45
CA MET A 239 7.87 4.55 9.35
C MET A 239 9.08 3.93 8.65
N PRO A 240 9.00 3.63 7.35
CA PRO A 240 10.15 3.17 6.58
C PRO A 240 11.12 4.34 6.31
N GLY A 241 12.34 4.03 5.93
CA GLY A 241 13.25 5.00 5.31
C GLY A 241 13.01 5.05 3.80
N PHE A 242 13.21 6.22 3.21
CA PHE A 242 13.10 6.45 1.77
C PHE A 242 14.48 6.82 1.21
N ASP A 243 15.10 5.91 0.49
CA ASP A 243 16.37 6.17 -0.17
C ASP A 243 16.20 7.08 -1.40
N THR A 244 17.32 7.44 -2.05
CA THR A 244 17.31 8.37 -3.18
C THR A 244 16.71 7.79 -4.45
N HIS A 245 16.58 6.46 -4.57
CA HIS A 245 15.91 5.82 -5.71
C HIS A 245 14.39 5.96 -5.60
N VAL A 246 13.85 5.81 -4.38
CA VAL A 246 12.42 5.94 -4.10
C VAL A 246 11.99 7.39 -4.04
N LEU A 247 12.77 8.23 -3.35
CA LEU A 247 12.50 9.65 -3.12
C LEU A 247 13.77 10.45 -3.41
N SER A 248 13.85 11.08 -4.58
CA SER A 248 15.02 11.88 -4.95
C SER A 248 15.25 13.03 -3.95
N ASP A 249 16.45 13.62 -3.95
CA ASP A 249 16.71 14.79 -3.10
C ASP A 249 15.83 15.98 -3.49
N ARG A 250 15.53 16.15 -4.78
CA ARG A 250 14.59 17.16 -5.25
C ARG A 250 13.18 16.91 -4.73
N ASP A 251 12.70 15.67 -4.79
CA ASP A 251 11.36 15.34 -4.25
C ASP A 251 11.30 15.58 -2.75
N LEU A 252 12.39 15.31 -2.02
CA LEU A 252 12.46 15.59 -0.60
C LEU A 252 12.45 17.11 -0.31
N ASP A 253 13.12 17.92 -1.13
CA ASP A 253 13.06 19.39 -1.05
C ASP A 253 11.63 19.89 -1.32
N ASP A 254 10.97 19.36 -2.34
CA ASP A 254 9.59 19.69 -2.68
C ASP A 254 8.61 19.28 -1.57
N LEU A 255 8.79 18.09 -0.98
CA LEU A 255 8.01 17.63 0.19
C LEU A 255 8.18 18.56 1.39
N GLU A 256 9.42 18.96 1.71
CA GLU A 256 9.69 19.92 2.79
C GLU A 256 9.02 21.26 2.52
N ALA A 257 9.09 21.75 1.28
CA ALA A 257 8.42 22.98 0.86
C ALA A 257 6.89 22.89 0.99
N TYR A 258 6.30 21.73 0.66
CA TYR A 258 4.89 21.48 0.84
C TYR A 258 4.49 21.51 2.33
N LEU A 259 5.19 20.78 3.18
CA LEU A 259 4.88 20.75 4.62
C LEU A 259 5.07 22.12 5.28
N LYS A 260 6.10 22.89 4.91
CA LYS A 260 6.29 24.28 5.36
C LYS A 260 5.14 25.19 4.92
N HIS A 261 4.70 25.04 3.67
CA HIS A 261 3.56 25.79 3.13
C HIS A 261 2.26 25.45 3.90
N MET A 262 2.04 24.16 4.20
CA MET A 262 0.85 23.72 4.93
C MET A 262 0.89 24.10 6.43
N ALA A 263 2.07 24.23 7.03
CA ALA A 263 2.23 24.72 8.41
C ALA A 263 1.56 26.08 8.63
N GLY A 264 1.60 26.95 7.62
CA GLY A 264 0.87 28.24 7.61
C GLY A 264 -0.62 28.13 7.22
N ARG A 265 -1.15 26.92 7.02
CA ARG A 265 -2.52 26.67 6.52
C ARG A 265 -3.25 25.61 7.35
N LYS A 266 -3.06 25.67 8.66
CA LYS A 266 -3.75 24.75 9.60
C LYS A 266 -5.24 24.96 9.55
N VAL A 267 -5.98 23.86 9.46
CA VAL A 267 -7.43 23.85 9.60
C VAL A 267 -7.71 23.26 10.99
N GLN A 268 -8.42 23.99 11.83
CA GLN A 268 -8.85 23.45 13.12
C GLN A 268 -9.89 22.35 12.87
N PRO A 269 -9.80 21.20 13.56
CA PRO A 269 -10.78 20.13 13.48
C PRO A 269 -12.16 20.52 13.96
#